data_389d32a41ee296095f6a900d1bec0c0b
#
_entry.id   389d32a41ee296095f6a900d1bec0c0b
#
_cell.length_a   1.000
_cell.length_b   1.000
_cell.length_c   1.000
_cell.angle_alpha   90.00
_cell.angle_beta   90.00
_cell.angle_gamma   90.00
#
_symmetry.space_group_name_H-M   'P 1'
#
loop_
_entity.id
_entity.type
_entity.pdbx_description
1 polymer ?
#
loop_
_entity_poly.entity_id
_entity_poly.type
_entity_poly.pdbx_seq_one_letter_code
_entity_poly.pdbx_strand_id
1 'polypeptide(L)'
;MKSVRSIFIGLTCLGMATASFAQEEETTPEATTYKAEIFGSVASGDNTPFWMVSNRYGIVPLEANNGYLNAGVFHNQTFGKGFRWGAGLDVVAAVPRHRNFFIQQIYAELGYKCLLLSVGSKERYNSLWDRWLSSGDIVQSANARPIPEVNISIPEFTVVPLTKGWMQVKGDFAVGRSFDKDYLANFTNNKQTYVDNVLWHHKSLFVQIKDTRNDFPLSGVIGVQHWAQWGGTSTNPKIGKQPQSIKDLIRVICGSEGGGDATVSDQINVLGNHYGSYDFKLAFTQPNWQVSAYYQHFFEDKSGMIFVNNTDGLWGGQLDLP
;
A
#
# COMPACT_ATOMS: atom_id res chain seq x y z
N MET A 1 -31.29 -14.71 -31.90
CA MET A 1 -30.98 -13.91 -30.69
C MET A 1 -31.67 -14.56 -29.50
N LYS A 2 -30.93 -15.34 -28.71
CA LYS A 2 -31.43 -15.91 -27.44
C LYS A 2 -30.87 -15.09 -26.32
N SER A 3 -31.75 -14.40 -25.59
CA SER A 3 -31.43 -13.66 -24.39
C SER A 3 -31.04 -14.66 -23.29
N VAL A 4 -29.76 -14.65 -22.88
CA VAL A 4 -29.28 -15.37 -21.71
C VAL A 4 -29.54 -14.48 -20.51
N ARG A 5 -30.57 -14.79 -19.74
CA ARG A 5 -30.80 -14.21 -18.42
C ARG A 5 -29.79 -14.85 -17.47
N SER A 6 -28.76 -14.07 -17.06
CA SER A 6 -27.83 -14.48 -16.02
C SER A 6 -28.56 -14.48 -14.67
N ILE A 7 -28.78 -15.66 -14.11
CA ILE A 7 -29.25 -15.81 -12.73
C ILE A 7 -28.03 -15.71 -11.84
N PHE A 8 -27.91 -14.62 -11.10
CA PHE A 8 -26.95 -14.48 -10.02
C PHE A 8 -27.41 -15.27 -8.80
N ILE A 9 -26.83 -16.44 -8.57
CA ILE A 9 -26.92 -17.11 -7.27
C ILE A 9 -25.61 -16.85 -6.56
N GLY A 10 -25.54 -15.73 -5.86
CA GLY A 10 -24.49 -15.47 -4.89
C GLY A 10 -24.81 -16.20 -3.59
N LEU A 11 -24.31 -17.41 -3.40
CA LEU A 11 -24.31 -18.03 -2.09
C LEU A 11 -23.11 -17.47 -1.30
N THR A 12 -23.31 -16.31 -0.71
CA THR A 12 -22.35 -15.74 0.23
C THR A 12 -22.58 -16.42 1.57
N CYS A 13 -21.91 -17.53 1.83
CA CYS A 13 -21.76 -18.02 3.21
C CYS A 13 -20.76 -17.09 3.90
N LEU A 14 -21.24 -15.95 4.39
CA LEU A 14 -20.52 -15.05 5.26
C LEU A 14 -20.57 -15.63 6.68
N GLY A 15 -19.72 -16.61 6.95
CA GLY A 15 -19.30 -16.92 8.30
C GLY A 15 -18.16 -15.96 8.67
N MET A 16 -18.45 -14.67 8.77
CA MET A 16 -17.49 -13.72 9.31
C MET A 16 -17.46 -13.84 10.83
N ALA A 17 -16.60 -14.69 11.37
CA ALA A 17 -15.98 -14.41 12.65
C ALA A 17 -14.80 -13.46 12.39
N THR A 18 -15.07 -12.30 11.78
CA THR A 18 -14.12 -11.20 11.82
C THR A 18 -14.28 -10.53 13.16
N ALA A 19 -13.48 -10.94 14.15
CA ALA A 19 -13.03 -10.00 15.14
C ALA A 19 -12.08 -9.01 14.42
N SER A 20 -12.60 -8.24 13.47
CA SER A 20 -11.97 -7.04 12.97
C SER A 20 -12.16 -6.00 14.04
N PHE A 21 -11.26 -5.99 14.99
CA PHE A 21 -11.04 -4.78 15.74
C PHE A 21 -10.35 -3.81 14.77
N ALA A 22 -11.12 -2.91 14.19
CA ALA A 22 -10.61 -1.63 13.73
C ALA A 22 -10.12 -0.94 15.01
N GLN A 23 -8.88 -1.13 15.35
CA GLN A 23 -8.23 -0.45 16.44
C GLN A 23 -7.75 0.89 15.93
N GLU A 24 -8.40 1.97 16.37
CA GLU A 24 -7.63 3.13 16.80
C GLU A 24 -6.56 2.60 17.76
N GLU A 25 -5.27 2.83 17.46
CA GLU A 25 -4.17 2.38 18.32
C GLU A 25 -4.20 3.12 19.66
N GLU A 26 -5.07 2.73 20.57
CA GLU A 26 -4.71 2.81 21.98
C GLU A 26 -3.53 1.86 22.19
N THR A 27 -2.46 2.36 22.76
CA THR A 27 -1.25 1.62 23.11
C THR A 27 -1.59 0.46 24.04
N THR A 28 -2.01 -0.66 23.47
CA THR A 28 -2.23 -1.89 24.23
C THR A 28 -0.89 -2.42 24.71
N PRO A 29 -0.70 -2.64 26.02
CA PRO A 29 0.59 -2.99 26.62
C PRO A 29 1.22 -4.25 26.03
N GLU A 30 0.43 -5.23 25.71
CA GLU A 30 0.83 -6.50 25.07
C GLU A 30 -0.41 -7.12 24.42
N ALA A 31 -0.32 -7.43 23.13
CA ALA A 31 -1.40 -8.09 22.42
C ALA A 31 -0.87 -9.10 21.38
N THR A 32 -1.38 -10.33 21.44
CA THR A 32 -1.25 -11.30 20.36
C THR A 32 -2.62 -11.47 19.71
N THR A 33 -2.69 -11.18 18.41
CA THR A 33 -3.91 -11.35 17.63
C THR A 33 -3.75 -12.49 16.64
N TYR A 34 -4.84 -13.19 16.39
CA TYR A 34 -4.90 -14.30 15.43
C TYR A 34 -5.88 -13.96 14.33
N LYS A 35 -5.52 -14.29 13.10
CA LYS A 35 -6.36 -14.14 11.92
C LYS A 35 -6.68 -15.53 11.38
N ALA A 36 -7.95 -15.77 11.07
CA ALA A 36 -8.38 -16.93 10.31
C ALA A 36 -9.49 -16.48 9.36
N GLU A 37 -9.33 -16.71 8.07
CA GLU A 37 -10.29 -16.31 7.05
C GLU A 37 -10.46 -17.44 6.04
N ILE A 38 -11.70 -17.72 5.66
CA ILE A 38 -12.06 -18.58 4.55
C ILE A 38 -12.89 -17.79 3.56
N PHE A 39 -12.57 -17.94 2.30
CA PHE A 39 -13.29 -17.28 1.21
C PHE A 39 -13.53 -18.25 0.08
N GLY A 40 -14.68 -18.12 -0.58
CA GLY A 40 -15.01 -18.83 -1.80
C GLY A 40 -15.88 -17.98 -2.72
N SER A 41 -15.61 -18.05 -4.01
CA SER A 41 -16.37 -17.37 -5.05
C SER A 41 -16.73 -18.34 -6.17
N VAL A 42 -17.97 -18.30 -6.58
CA VAL A 42 -18.47 -18.99 -7.77
C VAL A 42 -19.25 -17.98 -8.61
N ALA A 43 -18.81 -17.72 -9.83
CA ALA A 43 -19.44 -16.76 -10.71
C ALA A 43 -19.52 -17.30 -12.15
N SER A 44 -20.50 -16.81 -12.91
CA SER A 44 -20.58 -17.05 -14.35
C SER A 44 -19.67 -16.04 -15.07
N GLY A 45 -18.72 -16.52 -15.86
CA GLY A 45 -17.74 -15.73 -16.59
C GLY A 45 -16.32 -16.18 -16.28
N ASP A 46 -15.34 -15.42 -16.74
CA ASP A 46 -13.94 -15.82 -16.65
C ASP A 46 -13.24 -15.25 -15.40
N ASN A 47 -13.75 -14.15 -14.84
CA ASN A 47 -13.08 -13.43 -13.79
C ASN A 47 -13.96 -13.20 -12.55
N THR A 48 -13.31 -13.14 -11.40
CA THR A 48 -13.91 -12.69 -10.14
C THR A 48 -14.38 -11.24 -10.28
N PRO A 49 -15.56 -10.86 -9.77
CA PRO A 49 -16.01 -9.48 -9.77
C PRO A 49 -15.00 -8.55 -9.10
N PHE A 50 -14.79 -7.36 -9.69
CA PHE A 50 -13.77 -6.42 -9.25
C PHE A 50 -13.84 -6.06 -7.75
N TRP A 51 -15.03 -5.81 -7.21
CA TRP A 51 -15.22 -5.46 -5.80
C TRP A 51 -14.85 -6.57 -4.79
N MET A 52 -14.74 -7.81 -5.25
CA MET A 52 -14.29 -8.93 -4.43
C MET A 52 -12.77 -9.04 -4.38
N VAL A 53 -12.08 -8.45 -5.35
CA VAL A 53 -10.61 -8.52 -5.54
C VAL A 53 -9.92 -7.24 -5.05
N SER A 54 -10.59 -6.09 -5.20
CA SER A 54 -10.00 -4.80 -4.87
C SER A 54 -9.78 -4.64 -3.37
N ASN A 55 -8.70 -3.94 -3.00
CA ASN A 55 -8.28 -3.69 -1.62
C ASN A 55 -8.07 -4.95 -0.76
N ARG A 56 -7.72 -6.08 -1.41
CA ARG A 56 -7.50 -7.39 -0.75
C ARG A 56 -6.05 -7.84 -0.81
N TYR A 57 -5.11 -6.93 -1.07
CA TYR A 57 -3.66 -7.18 -1.13
C TYR A 57 -3.28 -8.37 -2.02
N GLY A 58 -4.01 -8.57 -3.12
CA GLY A 58 -3.74 -9.64 -4.08
C GLY A 58 -3.93 -11.05 -3.52
N ILE A 59 -4.70 -11.25 -2.46
CA ILE A 59 -4.99 -12.57 -1.89
C ILE A 59 -6.01 -13.32 -2.76
N VAL A 60 -7.07 -12.65 -3.19
CA VAL A 60 -8.16 -13.25 -3.97
C VAL A 60 -7.68 -13.60 -5.37
N PRO A 61 -7.83 -14.84 -5.83
CA PRO A 61 -7.57 -15.22 -7.22
C PRO A 61 -8.48 -14.49 -8.19
N LEU A 62 -8.00 -14.29 -9.43
CA LEU A 62 -8.76 -13.54 -10.46
C LEU A 62 -9.78 -14.41 -11.21
N GLU A 63 -9.61 -15.71 -11.18
CA GLU A 63 -10.52 -16.66 -11.84
C GLU A 63 -11.88 -16.70 -11.13
N ALA A 64 -12.97 -16.79 -11.90
CA ALA A 64 -14.35 -16.69 -11.42
C ALA A 64 -14.69 -17.70 -10.30
N ASN A 65 -14.16 -18.93 -10.42
CA ASN A 65 -14.37 -20.00 -9.44
C ASN A 65 -13.09 -20.18 -8.63
N ASN A 66 -13.08 -19.69 -7.42
CA ASN A 66 -11.89 -19.66 -6.60
C ASN A 66 -12.20 -19.74 -5.10
N GLY A 67 -11.14 -19.94 -4.33
CA GLY A 67 -11.22 -19.86 -2.87
C GLY A 67 -9.86 -19.74 -2.24
N TYR A 68 -9.83 -19.30 -1.00
CA TYR A 68 -8.62 -19.29 -0.19
C TYR A 68 -8.91 -19.55 1.30
N LEU A 69 -7.86 -20.01 1.96
CA LEU A 69 -7.72 -20.05 3.42
C LEU A 69 -6.57 -19.13 3.80
N ASN A 70 -6.76 -18.29 4.80
CA ASN A 70 -5.75 -17.40 5.31
C ASN A 70 -5.64 -17.57 6.82
N ALA A 71 -4.43 -17.69 7.34
CA ALA A 71 -4.16 -17.79 8.78
C ALA A 71 -2.95 -16.93 9.14
N GLY A 72 -3.08 -16.16 10.21
CA GLY A 72 -2.03 -15.27 10.67
C GLY A 72 -1.93 -15.18 12.18
N VAL A 73 -0.75 -14.81 12.65
CA VAL A 73 -0.46 -14.45 14.03
C VAL A 73 0.36 -13.16 14.06
N PHE A 74 -0.05 -12.22 14.89
CA PHE A 74 0.56 -10.92 15.04
C PHE A 74 0.74 -10.61 16.50
N HIS A 75 1.91 -10.12 16.88
CA HIS A 75 2.22 -9.75 18.24
C HIS A 75 2.76 -8.33 18.30
N ASN A 76 2.28 -7.57 19.28
CA ASN A 76 2.78 -6.24 19.59
C ASN A 76 2.96 -6.13 21.09
N GLN A 77 4.08 -5.53 21.52
CA GLN A 77 4.37 -5.34 22.92
C GLN A 77 5.09 -4.01 23.13
N THR A 78 4.68 -3.26 24.15
CA THR A 78 5.39 -2.09 24.63
C THR A 78 6.28 -2.48 25.81
N PHE A 79 7.46 -1.86 25.89
CA PHE A 79 8.39 -2.07 26.97
C PHE A 79 9.18 -0.80 27.30
N GLY A 80 9.58 -0.65 28.56
CA GLY A 80 10.31 0.51 29.03
C GLY A 80 9.56 1.83 28.80
N LYS A 81 10.30 2.91 28.55
CA LYS A 81 9.74 4.25 28.32
C LYS A 81 9.68 4.58 26.83
N GLY A 82 8.57 4.19 26.17
CA GLY A 82 8.30 4.55 24.77
C GLY A 82 8.92 3.62 23.74
N PHE A 83 9.39 2.42 24.13
CA PHE A 83 9.78 1.37 23.20
C PHE A 83 8.61 0.42 22.93
N ARG A 84 8.53 -0.08 21.71
CA ARG A 84 7.62 -1.14 21.30
C ARG A 84 8.31 -2.05 20.29
N TRP A 85 7.89 -3.31 20.26
CA TRP A 85 8.27 -4.23 19.20
C TRP A 85 7.05 -4.99 18.71
N GLY A 86 7.10 -5.49 17.51
CA GLY A 86 6.05 -6.30 16.94
C GLY A 86 6.62 -7.29 15.94
N ALA A 87 5.86 -8.34 15.67
CA ALA A 87 6.14 -9.29 14.62
C ALA A 87 4.84 -9.88 14.08
N GLY A 88 4.82 -10.25 12.82
CA GLY A 88 3.67 -10.87 12.19
C GLY A 88 4.06 -11.94 11.19
N LEU A 89 3.23 -12.99 11.14
CA LEU A 89 3.26 -14.03 10.11
C LEU A 89 1.84 -14.26 9.62
N ASP A 90 1.63 -14.17 8.32
CA ASP A 90 0.36 -14.40 7.67
C ASP A 90 0.58 -15.28 6.44
N VAL A 91 -0.13 -16.40 6.35
CA VAL A 91 0.01 -17.41 5.30
C VAL A 91 -1.33 -17.65 4.59
N VAL A 92 -1.27 -17.88 3.30
CA VAL A 92 -2.45 -18.07 2.45
C VAL A 92 -2.30 -19.34 1.63
N ALA A 93 -3.36 -20.13 1.59
CA ALA A 93 -3.57 -21.20 0.61
C ALA A 93 -4.72 -20.79 -0.30
N ALA A 94 -4.50 -20.60 -1.60
CA ALA A 94 -5.48 -20.10 -2.57
C ALA A 94 -5.50 -20.94 -3.86
N VAL A 95 -6.68 -21.15 -4.40
CA VAL A 95 -6.89 -21.92 -5.64
C VAL A 95 -7.99 -21.26 -6.51
N PRO A 96 -7.83 -21.24 -7.84
CA PRO A 96 -6.61 -21.57 -8.58
C PRO A 96 -5.56 -20.45 -8.47
N ARG A 97 -4.31 -20.81 -8.41
CA ARG A 97 -3.19 -19.85 -8.39
C ARG A 97 -1.90 -20.50 -8.85
N HIS A 98 -0.95 -19.72 -9.39
CA HIS A 98 0.37 -20.19 -9.80
C HIS A 98 1.10 -20.93 -8.65
N ARG A 99 1.05 -20.38 -7.43
CA ARG A 99 1.46 -21.05 -6.20
C ARG A 99 0.29 -21.06 -5.25
N ASN A 100 -0.22 -22.26 -4.96
CA ASN A 100 -1.39 -22.42 -4.08
C ASN A 100 -1.11 -22.05 -2.63
N PHE A 101 0.16 -22.04 -2.20
CA PHE A 101 0.56 -21.64 -0.86
C PHE A 101 1.63 -20.55 -0.91
N PHE A 102 1.45 -19.50 -0.11
CA PHE A 102 2.40 -18.40 -0.02
C PHE A 102 2.32 -17.67 1.32
N ILE A 103 3.43 -17.03 1.69
CA ILE A 103 3.49 -16.13 2.83
C ILE A 103 2.99 -14.77 2.34
N GLN A 104 1.93 -14.26 2.95
CA GLN A 104 1.34 -12.96 2.64
C GLN A 104 2.06 -11.86 3.39
N GLN A 105 2.28 -12.06 4.70
CA GLN A 105 3.05 -11.14 5.53
C GLN A 105 4.08 -11.94 6.34
N ILE A 106 5.26 -11.38 6.47
CA ILE A 106 6.29 -11.79 7.42
C ILE A 106 7.13 -10.57 7.75
N TYR A 107 7.06 -10.08 8.98
CA TYR A 107 7.76 -8.87 9.37
C TYR A 107 8.14 -8.84 10.84
N ALA A 108 9.11 -7.99 11.17
CA ALA A 108 9.44 -7.58 12.52
C ALA A 108 9.53 -6.05 12.59
N GLU A 109 9.16 -5.49 13.73
CA GLU A 109 9.13 -4.05 13.97
C GLU A 109 9.78 -3.69 15.29
N LEU A 110 10.45 -2.54 15.31
CA LEU A 110 10.99 -1.91 16.51
C LEU A 110 10.63 -0.44 16.50
N GLY A 111 9.93 0.02 17.52
CA GLY A 111 9.51 1.41 17.64
C GLY A 111 10.12 2.10 18.85
N TYR A 112 10.36 3.39 18.71
CA TYR A 112 10.70 4.28 19.82
C TYR A 112 9.93 5.59 19.68
N LYS A 113 9.02 5.86 20.62
CA LYS A 113 8.12 7.01 20.56
C LYS A 113 7.35 7.03 19.23
N CYS A 114 7.47 8.10 18.44
CA CYS A 114 6.83 8.24 17.14
C CYS A 114 7.53 7.50 15.99
N LEU A 115 8.76 7.04 16.18
CA LEU A 115 9.52 6.35 15.14
C LEU A 115 9.25 4.85 15.14
N LEU A 116 9.15 4.26 13.95
CA LEU A 116 9.00 2.83 13.74
C LEU A 116 9.96 2.37 12.63
N LEU A 117 10.78 1.38 12.94
CA LEU A 117 11.54 0.60 11.97
C LEU A 117 10.79 -0.72 11.74
N SER A 118 10.52 -1.05 10.49
CA SER A 118 9.87 -2.28 10.08
C SER A 118 10.72 -2.99 9.04
N VAL A 119 10.89 -4.29 9.14
CA VAL A 119 11.64 -5.13 8.19
C VAL A 119 10.78 -6.32 7.79
N GLY A 120 10.61 -6.53 6.51
CA GLY A 120 9.85 -7.65 5.94
C GLY A 120 8.68 -7.20 5.07
N SER A 121 7.78 -8.14 4.78
CA SER A 121 6.55 -7.91 4.01
C SER A 121 5.41 -7.62 4.96
N LYS A 122 4.87 -6.41 4.95
CA LYS A 122 3.73 -5.99 5.76
C LYS A 122 2.68 -5.31 4.90
N GLU A 123 1.41 -5.70 5.05
CA GLU A 123 0.30 -4.98 4.44
C GLU A 123 0.22 -3.57 5.03
N ARG A 124 0.24 -2.57 4.15
CA ARG A 124 0.12 -1.15 4.50
C ARG A 124 -0.92 -0.49 3.63
N TYR A 125 -1.61 0.47 4.16
CA TYR A 125 -2.49 1.35 3.41
C TYR A 125 -2.33 2.79 3.90
N ASN A 126 -2.67 3.74 3.05
CA ASN A 126 -2.68 5.14 3.44
C ASN A 126 -3.95 5.44 4.24
N SER A 127 -3.81 5.67 5.54
CA SER A 127 -4.95 5.97 6.44
C SER A 127 -5.62 7.33 6.17
N LEU A 128 -5.17 8.09 5.17
CA LEU A 128 -5.86 9.31 4.72
C LEU A 128 -7.22 8.99 4.08
N TRP A 129 -7.33 7.79 3.49
CA TRP A 129 -8.52 7.28 2.82
C TRP A 129 -9.19 6.20 3.66
N ASP A 130 -10.52 6.14 3.61
CA ASP A 130 -11.22 4.99 4.17
C ASP A 130 -11.03 3.77 3.26
N ARG A 131 -10.52 2.69 3.82
CA ARG A 131 -10.19 1.46 3.10
C ARG A 131 -11.40 0.80 2.42
N TRP A 132 -12.58 0.96 3.02
CA TRP A 132 -13.79 0.29 2.57
C TRP A 132 -14.66 1.15 1.65
N LEU A 133 -14.53 2.47 1.74
CA LEU A 133 -15.33 3.44 1.01
C LEU A 133 -14.61 4.06 -0.18
N SER A 134 -13.28 4.02 -0.20
CA SER A 134 -12.48 4.53 -1.31
C SER A 134 -12.09 3.42 -2.27
N SER A 135 -11.93 3.73 -3.56
CA SER A 135 -11.34 2.83 -4.56
C SER A 135 -9.84 2.58 -4.31
N GLY A 136 -9.29 3.11 -3.29
CA GLY A 136 -7.93 2.90 -2.84
C GLY A 136 -7.13 4.17 -2.74
N ASP A 137 -5.82 4.00 -2.53
CA ASP A 137 -4.79 4.98 -2.86
C ASP A 137 -4.29 4.67 -4.28
N ILE A 138 -4.20 5.66 -5.16
CA ILE A 138 -3.76 5.45 -6.55
C ILE A 138 -2.28 5.06 -6.58
N VAL A 139 -1.48 5.54 -5.63
CA VAL A 139 -0.03 5.31 -5.56
C VAL A 139 0.30 4.05 -4.77
N GLN A 140 -0.18 3.96 -3.54
CA GLN A 140 0.02 2.79 -2.68
C GLN A 140 -1.23 1.89 -2.69
N SER A 141 -1.44 1.24 -3.81
CA SER A 141 -2.60 0.36 -3.98
C SER A 141 -2.58 -0.82 -3.00
N ALA A 142 -3.71 -1.05 -2.33
CA ALA A 142 -3.95 -2.27 -1.56
C ALA A 142 -4.38 -3.47 -2.43
N ASN A 143 -4.12 -3.43 -3.74
CA ASN A 143 -4.45 -4.51 -4.68
C ASN A 143 -3.27 -5.47 -4.91
N ALA A 144 -2.04 -5.06 -4.61
CA ALA A 144 -0.84 -5.87 -4.78
C ALA A 144 -0.39 -6.47 -3.44
N ARG A 145 0.30 -7.60 -3.52
CA ARG A 145 0.94 -8.20 -2.34
C ARG A 145 2.03 -7.29 -1.80
N PRO A 146 2.25 -7.27 -0.47
CA PRO A 146 3.29 -6.45 0.12
C PRO A 146 4.68 -6.88 -0.34
N ILE A 147 5.53 -5.90 -0.62
CA ILE A 147 6.93 -6.08 -1.03
C ILE A 147 7.78 -6.20 0.23
N PRO A 148 8.73 -7.17 0.30
CA PRO A 148 9.73 -7.20 1.36
C PRO A 148 10.59 -5.93 1.34
N GLU A 149 10.64 -5.22 2.46
CA GLU A 149 11.30 -3.92 2.56
C GLU A 149 11.87 -3.64 3.95
N VAL A 150 12.76 -2.68 4.04
CA VAL A 150 13.13 -1.97 5.25
C VAL A 150 12.46 -0.60 5.20
N ASN A 151 11.61 -0.32 6.16
CA ASN A 151 10.82 0.91 6.25
C ASN A 151 11.08 1.62 7.57
N ILE A 152 11.38 2.92 7.52
CA ILE A 152 11.47 3.80 8.68
C ILE A 152 10.32 4.80 8.55
N SER A 153 9.49 4.90 9.58
CA SER A 153 8.27 5.72 9.52
C SER A 153 7.95 6.46 10.82
N ILE A 154 7.15 7.48 10.66
CA ILE A 154 6.26 8.05 11.68
C ILE A 154 4.84 7.64 11.22
N PRO A 155 4.32 6.49 11.66
CA PRO A 155 3.12 5.88 11.10
C PRO A 155 1.84 6.67 11.41
N GLU A 156 1.83 7.39 12.53
CA GLU A 156 0.68 8.18 12.98
C GLU A 156 1.00 9.68 13.02
N PHE A 157 -0.03 10.51 12.83
CA PHE A 157 0.12 11.95 12.90
C PHE A 157 0.65 12.37 14.28
N THR A 158 1.90 12.81 14.31
CA THR A 158 2.63 13.18 15.51
C THR A 158 2.80 14.69 15.59
N VAL A 159 2.46 15.27 16.74
CA VAL A 159 2.57 16.72 16.98
C VAL A 159 4.01 17.18 16.81
N VAL A 160 4.22 18.20 15.98
CA VAL A 160 5.49 18.87 15.82
C VAL A 160 5.74 19.75 17.06
N PRO A 161 6.89 19.63 17.73
CA PRO A 161 7.24 20.48 18.85
C PRO A 161 7.11 21.98 18.52
N LEU A 162 6.76 22.79 19.51
CA LEU A 162 6.59 24.24 19.41
C LEU A 162 5.36 24.73 18.64
N THR A 163 4.56 23.87 18.02
CA THR A 163 3.36 24.25 17.26
C THR A 163 2.08 24.34 18.13
N LYS A 164 2.20 24.17 19.43
CA LYS A 164 1.08 24.17 20.40
C LYS A 164 -0.03 23.16 20.07
N GLY A 165 0.31 22.07 19.39
CA GLY A 165 -0.63 21.02 19.02
C GLY A 165 -1.35 21.22 17.67
N TRP A 166 -1.08 22.31 16.96
CA TRP A 166 -1.75 22.60 15.69
C TRP A 166 -1.19 21.88 14.49
N MET A 167 0.13 21.61 14.48
CA MET A 167 0.78 20.96 13.34
C MET A 167 1.23 19.56 13.71
N GLN A 168 0.90 18.60 12.86
CA GLN A 168 1.26 17.21 13.00
C GLN A 168 1.87 16.69 11.69
N VAL A 169 2.76 15.73 11.80
CA VAL A 169 3.42 15.10 10.67
C VAL A 169 3.31 13.58 10.75
N LYS A 170 3.22 12.96 9.57
CA LYS A 170 3.27 11.53 9.34
C LYS A 170 4.08 11.29 8.07
N GLY A 171 4.76 10.16 7.96
CA GLY A 171 5.49 9.83 6.74
C GLY A 171 6.36 8.60 6.90
N ASP A 172 6.97 8.21 5.79
CA ASP A 172 7.83 7.04 5.76
C ASP A 172 8.93 7.15 4.70
N PHE A 173 9.90 6.26 4.82
CA PHE A 173 10.98 6.06 3.86
C PHE A 173 11.32 4.57 3.83
N ALA A 174 11.26 3.96 2.66
CA ALA A 174 11.51 2.54 2.52
C ALA A 174 12.36 2.19 1.31
N VAL A 175 13.04 1.06 1.42
CA VAL A 175 13.74 0.38 0.34
C VAL A 175 13.38 -1.10 0.40
N GLY A 176 12.96 -1.66 -0.73
CA GLY A 176 12.51 -3.04 -0.84
C GLY A 176 12.99 -3.72 -2.11
N ARG A 177 12.60 -5.00 -2.25
CA ARG A 177 12.92 -5.80 -3.44
C ARG A 177 11.80 -6.80 -3.72
N SER A 178 11.41 -6.92 -4.98
CA SER A 178 10.51 -7.99 -5.44
C SER A 178 11.22 -9.33 -5.52
N PHE A 179 10.50 -10.41 -5.20
CA PHE A 179 10.92 -11.80 -5.38
C PHE A 179 9.85 -12.54 -6.15
N ASP A 180 9.52 -12.03 -7.32
CA ASP A 180 8.36 -12.40 -8.15
C ASP A 180 8.73 -13.09 -9.48
N LYS A 181 9.97 -13.51 -9.66
CA LYS A 181 10.49 -14.14 -10.87
C LYS A 181 9.59 -15.27 -11.39
N ASP A 182 9.22 -16.21 -10.53
CA ASP A 182 8.42 -17.36 -10.95
C ASP A 182 6.98 -16.95 -11.31
N TYR A 183 6.43 -15.94 -10.64
CA TYR A 183 5.13 -15.37 -10.99
C TYR A 183 5.20 -14.71 -12.37
N LEU A 184 6.21 -13.89 -12.63
CA LEU A 184 6.40 -13.21 -13.92
C LEU A 184 6.63 -14.21 -15.05
N ALA A 185 7.44 -15.24 -14.83
CA ALA A 185 7.66 -16.31 -15.82
C ALA A 185 6.36 -17.04 -16.16
N ASN A 186 5.55 -17.37 -15.16
CA ASN A 186 4.24 -17.99 -15.36
C ASN A 186 3.24 -17.05 -16.04
N PHE A 187 3.11 -15.81 -15.57
CA PHE A 187 2.18 -14.82 -16.09
C PHE A 187 2.45 -14.49 -17.56
N THR A 188 3.73 -14.37 -17.94
CA THR A 188 4.13 -14.12 -19.32
C THR A 188 4.19 -15.40 -20.17
N ASN A 189 3.96 -16.57 -19.58
CA ASN A 189 4.17 -17.89 -20.22
C ASN A 189 5.57 -18.02 -20.84
N ASN A 190 6.57 -17.35 -20.28
CA ASN A 190 7.93 -17.22 -20.82
C ASN A 190 8.00 -16.69 -22.27
N LYS A 191 6.96 -16.03 -22.76
CA LYS A 191 6.88 -15.51 -24.14
C LYS A 191 7.22 -14.02 -24.23
N GLN A 192 7.14 -13.30 -23.14
CA GLN A 192 7.45 -11.87 -23.06
C GLN A 192 8.65 -11.64 -22.16
N THR A 193 9.41 -10.60 -22.44
CA THR A 193 10.51 -10.18 -21.57
C THR A 193 9.97 -9.49 -20.33
N TYR A 194 10.62 -9.74 -19.20
CA TYR A 194 10.33 -9.10 -17.93
C TYR A 194 11.63 -8.78 -17.19
N VAL A 195 11.53 -8.01 -16.13
CA VAL A 195 12.65 -7.73 -15.22
C VAL A 195 12.35 -8.39 -13.89
N ASP A 196 13.25 -9.25 -13.42
CA ASP A 196 13.15 -9.89 -12.11
C ASP A 196 13.96 -9.16 -11.05
N ASN A 197 13.64 -9.41 -9.78
CA ASN A 197 14.35 -8.85 -8.63
C ASN A 197 14.46 -7.32 -8.65
N VAL A 198 13.41 -6.66 -9.10
CA VAL A 198 13.32 -5.20 -9.14
C VAL A 198 13.44 -4.63 -7.72
N LEU A 199 14.19 -3.56 -7.58
CA LEU A 199 14.31 -2.80 -6.35
C LEU A 199 13.21 -1.74 -6.29
N TRP A 200 12.74 -1.46 -5.08
CA TRP A 200 11.71 -0.49 -4.78
C TRP A 200 12.19 0.54 -3.78
N HIS A 201 11.82 1.77 -4.01
CA HIS A 201 11.96 2.85 -3.04
C HIS A 201 10.65 3.61 -2.95
N HIS A 202 10.22 3.91 -1.74
CA HIS A 202 9.15 4.88 -1.55
C HIS A 202 9.43 5.79 -0.36
N LYS A 203 8.82 6.94 -0.41
CA LYS A 203 8.83 7.93 0.65
C LYS A 203 7.54 8.73 0.62
N SER A 204 7.07 9.11 1.80
CA SER A 204 5.91 9.96 1.94
C SER A 204 6.10 10.99 3.04
N LEU A 205 5.40 12.11 2.92
CA LEU A 205 5.29 13.12 3.96
C LEU A 205 3.90 13.73 3.92
N PHE A 206 3.23 13.68 5.05
CA PHE A 206 1.92 14.31 5.25
C PHE A 206 2.02 15.31 6.39
N VAL A 207 1.48 16.49 6.18
CA VAL A 207 1.36 17.55 7.19
C VAL A 207 -0.12 17.76 7.45
N GLN A 208 -0.52 17.65 8.71
CA GLN A 208 -1.87 17.92 9.17
C GLN A 208 -1.89 19.21 9.99
N ILE A 209 -2.86 20.06 9.72
CA ILE A 209 -3.24 21.18 10.57
C ILE A 209 -4.57 20.82 11.23
N LYS A 210 -4.52 20.60 12.53
CA LYS A 210 -5.69 20.22 13.35
C LYS A 210 -5.48 20.72 14.78
N ASP A 211 -6.49 21.31 15.37
CA ASP A 211 -6.45 21.59 16.81
C ASP A 211 -6.60 20.30 17.62
N THR A 212 -5.51 19.87 18.28
CA THR A 212 -5.50 18.65 19.10
C THR A 212 -6.37 18.76 20.36
N ARG A 213 -6.79 19.95 20.73
CA ARG A 213 -7.74 20.19 21.85
C ARG A 213 -9.18 20.06 21.41
N ASN A 214 -9.41 19.95 20.08
CA ASN A 214 -10.73 19.89 19.46
C ASN A 214 -11.63 21.12 19.70
N ASP A 215 -11.05 22.27 20.00
CA ASP A 215 -11.77 23.54 20.13
C ASP A 215 -12.18 24.10 18.76
N PHE A 216 -11.43 23.72 17.70
CA PHE A 216 -11.69 24.14 16.34
C PHE A 216 -12.03 22.92 15.45
N PRO A 217 -13.20 22.91 14.79
CA PRO A 217 -13.72 21.71 14.13
C PRO A 217 -13.10 21.41 12.77
N LEU A 218 -12.41 22.38 12.14
CA LEU A 218 -11.83 22.19 10.80
C LEU A 218 -10.41 21.66 10.91
N SER A 219 -10.09 20.67 10.09
CA SER A 219 -8.73 20.17 9.91
C SER A 219 -8.41 19.98 8.44
N GLY A 220 -7.12 20.10 8.09
CA GLY A 220 -6.64 19.91 6.73
C GLY A 220 -5.37 19.08 6.71
N VAL A 221 -5.20 18.28 5.66
CA VAL A 221 -3.99 17.50 5.38
C VAL A 221 -3.49 17.83 3.99
N ILE A 222 -2.19 18.02 3.87
CA ILE A 222 -1.46 18.06 2.60
C ILE A 222 -0.40 16.98 2.66
N GLY A 223 -0.29 16.17 1.60
CA GLY A 223 0.68 15.10 1.51
C GLY A 223 1.37 15.04 0.17
N VAL A 224 2.52 14.38 0.16
CA VAL A 224 3.22 13.95 -1.04
C VAL A 224 3.68 12.51 -0.85
N GLN A 225 3.48 11.71 -1.88
CA GLN A 225 3.98 10.35 -1.99
C GLN A 225 4.85 10.23 -3.23
N HIS A 226 5.93 9.47 -3.13
CA HIS A 226 6.80 9.16 -4.24
C HIS A 226 7.21 7.70 -4.18
N TRP A 227 7.06 7.01 -5.28
CA TRP A 227 7.44 5.62 -5.49
C TRP A 227 8.36 5.52 -6.68
N ALA A 228 9.32 4.61 -6.60
CA ALA A 228 10.23 4.31 -7.70
C ALA A 228 10.58 2.83 -7.72
N GLN A 229 10.67 2.28 -8.93
CA GLN A 229 11.22 0.95 -9.16
C GLN A 229 12.41 1.05 -10.10
N TRP A 230 13.50 0.34 -9.78
CA TRP A 230 14.73 0.35 -10.58
C TRP A 230 15.51 -0.95 -10.43
N GLY A 231 16.62 -1.06 -11.17
CA GLY A 231 17.52 -2.21 -11.03
C GLY A 231 16.87 -3.51 -11.50
N GLY A 232 17.26 -4.60 -10.87
CA GLY A 232 16.85 -5.94 -11.27
C GLY A 232 17.63 -6.49 -12.46
N THR A 233 17.11 -7.55 -13.07
CA THR A 233 17.73 -8.21 -14.23
C THR A 233 16.67 -8.48 -15.30
N SER A 234 16.84 -7.90 -16.46
CA SER A 234 15.97 -8.15 -17.61
C SER A 234 16.27 -9.52 -18.21
N THR A 235 15.23 -10.26 -18.56
CA THR A 235 15.35 -11.49 -19.37
C THR A 235 15.70 -11.24 -20.83
N ASN A 236 15.64 -9.96 -21.27
CA ASN A 236 16.20 -9.56 -22.55
C ASN A 236 17.74 -9.49 -22.47
N PRO A 237 18.49 -10.34 -23.20
CA PRO A 237 19.96 -10.38 -23.11
C PRO A 237 20.65 -9.08 -23.51
N LYS A 238 20.00 -8.24 -24.31
CA LYS A 238 20.52 -6.93 -24.74
C LYS A 238 20.50 -5.89 -23.63
N ILE A 239 19.63 -6.09 -22.62
CA ILE A 239 19.44 -5.18 -21.48
C ILE A 239 20.18 -5.74 -20.26
N GLY A 240 19.90 -7.00 -19.88
CA GLY A 240 20.58 -7.68 -18.78
C GLY A 240 20.38 -7.04 -17.41
N LYS A 241 21.44 -7.04 -16.62
CA LYS A 241 21.43 -6.49 -15.25
C LYS A 241 21.41 -4.96 -15.29
N GLN A 242 20.46 -4.37 -14.57
CA GLN A 242 20.29 -2.93 -14.46
C GLN A 242 21.13 -2.34 -13.30
N PRO A 243 21.44 -1.00 -13.33
CA PRO A 243 22.14 -0.32 -12.24
C PRO A 243 21.42 -0.51 -10.92
N GLN A 244 22.14 -0.93 -9.87
CA GLN A 244 21.55 -1.23 -8.55
C GLN A 244 22.54 -1.02 -7.39
N SER A 245 23.53 -0.14 -7.59
CA SER A 245 24.49 0.24 -6.54
C SER A 245 23.88 1.21 -5.53
N ILE A 246 24.56 1.46 -4.42
CA ILE A 246 24.15 2.51 -3.45
C ILE A 246 24.11 3.89 -4.12
N LYS A 247 25.01 4.16 -5.07
CA LYS A 247 25.01 5.40 -5.85
C LYS A 247 23.73 5.53 -6.67
N ASP A 248 23.26 4.43 -7.25
CA ASP A 248 22.02 4.40 -8.02
C ASP A 248 20.79 4.58 -7.12
N LEU A 249 20.79 4.00 -5.91
CA LEU A 249 19.76 4.27 -4.91
C LEU A 249 19.67 5.77 -4.59
N ILE A 250 20.81 6.46 -4.41
CA ILE A 250 20.81 7.91 -4.16
C ILE A 250 20.23 8.67 -5.36
N ARG A 251 20.55 8.27 -6.59
CA ARG A 251 19.96 8.85 -7.81
C ARG A 251 18.44 8.69 -7.83
N VAL A 252 17.97 7.49 -7.52
CA VAL A 252 16.52 7.19 -7.45
C VAL A 252 15.83 8.02 -6.37
N ILE A 253 16.42 8.12 -5.18
CA ILE A 253 15.89 8.96 -4.09
C ILE A 253 15.75 10.43 -4.52
N CYS A 254 16.71 10.93 -5.29
CA CYS A 254 16.76 12.32 -5.75
C CYS A 254 16.04 12.56 -7.09
N GLY A 255 15.54 11.50 -7.76
CA GLY A 255 14.97 11.62 -9.11
C GLY A 255 15.99 12.11 -10.14
N SER A 256 17.20 11.54 -10.12
CA SER A 256 18.32 11.96 -10.99
C SER A 256 18.55 10.95 -12.11
N GLU A 257 19.21 11.41 -13.17
CA GLU A 257 19.61 10.61 -14.34
C GLU A 257 20.48 9.40 -13.96
N GLY A 258 20.38 8.33 -14.75
CA GLY A 258 21.22 7.14 -14.65
C GLY A 258 22.68 7.37 -14.99
N GLY A 259 23.55 6.44 -14.61
CA GLY A 259 24.95 6.43 -14.99
C GLY A 259 25.16 5.87 -16.40
N GLY A 260 26.41 5.85 -16.87
CA GLY A 260 26.77 5.29 -18.17
C GLY A 260 26.52 3.78 -18.34
N ASP A 261 26.20 3.09 -17.28
CA ASP A 261 25.78 1.68 -17.23
C ASP A 261 24.27 1.49 -17.27
N ALA A 262 23.50 2.58 -17.25
CA ALA A 262 22.05 2.55 -17.39
C ALA A 262 21.61 2.47 -18.85
N THR A 263 20.32 2.19 -19.08
CA THR A 263 19.74 2.30 -20.43
C THR A 263 19.81 3.73 -20.95
N VAL A 264 19.79 3.91 -22.27
CA VAL A 264 19.82 5.27 -22.86
C VAL A 264 18.65 6.12 -22.34
N SER A 265 17.48 5.53 -22.16
CA SER A 265 16.31 6.21 -21.59
C SER A 265 16.59 6.74 -20.18
N ASP A 266 17.18 5.91 -19.34
CA ASP A 266 17.48 6.28 -17.93
C ASP A 266 18.64 7.28 -17.81
N GLN A 267 19.55 7.30 -18.82
CA GLN A 267 20.64 8.29 -18.87
C GLN A 267 20.15 9.69 -19.27
N ILE A 268 19.05 9.79 -20.03
CA ILE A 268 18.50 11.05 -20.53
C ILE A 268 17.42 11.60 -19.59
N ASN A 269 16.68 10.70 -18.94
CA ASN A 269 15.59 11.04 -18.03
C ASN A 269 16.00 10.81 -16.58
N VAL A 270 15.19 10.06 -15.83
CA VAL A 270 15.49 9.64 -14.46
C VAL A 270 15.78 8.15 -14.43
N LEU A 271 16.62 7.71 -13.51
CA LEU A 271 16.95 6.30 -13.34
C LEU A 271 15.76 5.52 -12.78
N GLY A 272 15.20 4.62 -13.57
CA GLY A 272 14.06 3.80 -13.20
C GLY A 272 12.72 4.42 -13.52
N ASN A 273 11.64 3.80 -13.02
CA ASN A 273 10.28 4.27 -13.21
C ASN A 273 9.77 4.94 -11.93
N HIS A 274 9.40 6.21 -12.02
CA HIS A 274 8.95 7.04 -10.90
C HIS A 274 7.48 7.41 -11.05
N TYR A 275 6.76 7.40 -9.94
CA TYR A 275 5.39 7.89 -9.85
C TYR A 275 5.09 8.38 -8.44
N GLY A 276 4.04 9.15 -8.28
CA GLY A 276 3.66 9.69 -6.99
C GLY A 276 2.33 10.42 -7.00
N SER A 277 2.03 11.06 -5.89
CA SER A 277 0.84 11.91 -5.77
C SER A 277 1.08 13.10 -4.87
N TYR A 278 0.24 14.13 -5.09
CA TYR A 278 -0.10 15.12 -4.09
C TYR A 278 -1.47 14.78 -3.51
N ASP A 279 -1.56 14.78 -2.18
CA ASP A 279 -2.74 14.35 -1.45
C ASP A 279 -3.28 15.50 -0.62
N PHE A 280 -4.59 15.70 -0.69
CA PHE A 280 -5.29 16.76 0.04
C PHE A 280 -6.52 16.18 0.72
N LYS A 281 -6.74 16.52 1.98
CA LYS A 281 -7.98 16.21 2.70
C LYS A 281 -8.38 17.40 3.55
N LEU A 282 -9.66 17.70 3.54
CA LEU A 282 -10.29 18.69 4.42
C LEU A 282 -11.39 17.98 5.19
N ALA A 283 -11.45 18.17 6.50
CA ALA A 283 -12.47 17.56 7.33
C ALA A 283 -13.05 18.56 8.32
N PHE A 284 -14.37 18.49 8.50
CA PHE A 284 -15.10 19.23 9.50
C PHE A 284 -15.73 18.23 10.47
N THR A 285 -15.31 18.28 11.73
CA THR A 285 -15.64 17.30 12.77
C THR A 285 -16.54 17.94 13.83
N GLN A 286 -17.63 17.25 14.15
CA GLN A 286 -18.53 17.56 15.24
C GLN A 286 -18.60 16.36 16.20
N PRO A 287 -19.13 16.49 17.43
CA PRO A 287 -19.15 15.39 18.38
C PRO A 287 -19.83 14.10 17.88
N ASN A 288 -20.82 14.22 16.99
CA ASN A 288 -21.63 13.10 16.53
C ASN A 288 -21.56 12.87 15.03
N TRP A 289 -20.72 13.60 14.28
CA TRP A 289 -20.55 13.38 12.85
C TRP A 289 -19.29 14.07 12.33
N GLN A 290 -18.79 13.56 11.23
CA GLN A 290 -17.71 14.20 10.47
C GLN A 290 -18.05 14.18 8.98
N VAL A 291 -17.78 15.28 8.30
CA VAL A 291 -17.76 15.32 6.85
C VAL A 291 -16.36 15.63 6.38
N SER A 292 -15.90 14.92 5.36
CA SER A 292 -14.60 15.19 4.74
C SER A 292 -14.68 15.15 3.23
N ALA A 293 -13.80 15.92 2.58
CA ALA A 293 -13.55 15.87 1.16
C ALA A 293 -12.06 15.66 0.94
N TYR A 294 -11.72 14.93 -0.12
CA TYR A 294 -10.32 14.63 -0.43
C TYR A 294 -10.07 14.65 -1.92
N TYR A 295 -8.80 14.88 -2.27
CA TYR A 295 -8.29 14.83 -3.63
C TYR A 295 -6.88 14.25 -3.63
N GLN A 296 -6.63 13.29 -4.52
CA GLN A 296 -5.31 12.74 -4.80
C GLN A 296 -4.97 13.00 -6.25
N HIS A 297 -3.93 13.79 -6.49
CA HIS A 297 -3.40 14.10 -7.82
C HIS A 297 -2.21 13.19 -8.12
N PHE A 298 -2.34 12.35 -9.13
CA PHE A 298 -1.31 11.41 -9.55
C PHE A 298 -0.35 12.04 -10.54
N PHE A 299 0.93 11.69 -10.47
CA PHE A 299 1.95 12.10 -11.43
C PHE A 299 2.97 10.97 -11.67
N GLU A 300 3.48 10.87 -12.89
CA GLU A 300 4.59 10.00 -13.31
C GLU A 300 5.78 10.80 -13.82
N ASP A 301 5.55 12.03 -14.26
CA ASP A 301 6.56 12.91 -14.85
C ASP A 301 6.40 14.37 -14.39
N LYS A 302 7.26 15.24 -14.95
CA LYS A 302 7.25 16.66 -14.65
C LYS A 302 5.92 17.33 -15.03
N SER A 303 5.26 16.87 -16.08
CA SER A 303 3.99 17.46 -16.54
C SER A 303 2.87 17.21 -15.53
N GLY A 304 2.80 15.99 -15.00
CA GLY A 304 1.92 15.64 -13.88
C GLY A 304 2.26 16.44 -12.62
N MET A 305 3.55 16.51 -12.25
CA MET A 305 3.99 17.26 -11.06
C MET A 305 3.60 18.75 -11.06
N ILE A 306 3.48 19.37 -12.22
CA ILE A 306 3.07 20.79 -12.37
C ILE A 306 1.60 20.95 -12.77
N PHE A 307 0.78 19.92 -12.57
CA PHE A 307 -0.66 19.95 -12.80
C PHE A 307 -1.08 20.28 -14.24
N VAL A 308 -0.35 19.85 -15.25
CA VAL A 308 -0.76 20.04 -16.66
C VAL A 308 -2.10 19.33 -16.93
N ASN A 309 -2.33 18.20 -16.30
CA ASN A 309 -3.58 17.42 -16.38
C ASN A 309 -4.67 17.93 -15.42
N ASN A 310 -4.48 19.08 -14.80
CA ASN A 310 -5.43 19.81 -13.94
C ASN A 310 -6.16 18.96 -12.89
N THR A 311 -7.33 18.41 -13.26
CA THR A 311 -8.27 17.77 -12.33
C THR A 311 -8.22 16.25 -12.36
N ASP A 312 -7.32 15.65 -13.14
CA ASP A 312 -7.14 14.20 -13.13
C ASP A 312 -6.69 13.72 -11.75
N GLY A 313 -7.35 12.70 -11.26
CA GLY A 313 -7.07 12.17 -9.94
C GLY A 313 -8.27 11.53 -9.26
N LEU A 314 -8.09 11.14 -8.02
CA LEU A 314 -9.13 10.57 -7.18
C LEU A 314 -9.78 11.68 -6.35
N TRP A 315 -11.07 11.87 -6.56
CA TRP A 315 -11.91 12.76 -5.76
C TRP A 315 -12.86 11.97 -4.88
N GLY A 316 -13.07 12.39 -3.66
CA GLY A 316 -14.04 11.75 -2.81
C GLY A 316 -14.58 12.66 -1.71
N GLY A 317 -15.77 12.27 -1.24
CA GLY A 317 -16.41 12.83 -0.07
C GLY A 317 -16.86 11.71 0.86
N GLN A 318 -16.80 11.94 2.16
CA GLN A 318 -17.16 10.96 3.18
C GLN A 318 -17.95 11.63 4.28
N LEU A 319 -18.99 10.96 4.73
CA LEU A 319 -19.78 11.31 5.91
C LEU A 319 -19.67 10.17 6.92
N ASP A 320 -19.15 10.46 8.09
CA ASP A 320 -19.06 9.53 9.21
C ASP A 320 -20.16 9.89 10.22
N LEU A 321 -20.97 8.91 10.58
CA LEU A 321 -22.05 9.01 11.57
C LEU A 321 -21.73 8.05 12.72
N PRO A 322 -22.28 8.28 13.96
CA PRO A 322 -22.06 7.40 15.10
C PRO A 322 -22.55 5.99 14.88
#